data_fa2b90114061f4711b34f060f291c572
#
_entry.id   fa2b90114061f4711b34f060f291c572
#
_cell.length_a   1.000
_cell.length_b   1.000
_cell.length_c   1.000
_cell.angle_alpha   90.00
_cell.angle_beta   90.00
_cell.angle_gamma   90.00
#
_symmetry.space_group_name_H-M   'P 1'
#
loop_
_entity.id
_entity.type
_entity.pdbx_description
1 polymer ?
#
loop_
_entity_poly.entity_id
_entity_poly.type
_entity_poly.pdbx_seq_one_letter_code
_entity_poly.pdbx_strand_id
1 'polypeptide(L)'
;MKDDPGYCGHWPYRNRPKITWPGGARLAFWVAPNIEFYELDPPKNPQRAAWPHPYPAVPGYSIRDYGNRVGHMRQMKLLDKYGIRGSISLSAALCTHHPEIVALCKERDWEFFTHGIYNTRYTYGMSEAQEREAILDSMDTIERAVGRRPAGYLAPALSHSEVTLDLFAELGGLYTCDLFHDDQPTPVTVRGGQRFASVPYSLELNDTIAFVVNKIEPRRYGQMIKDAFDQLYAEGSESGTVMCIPTHNYQVSCPHRMRAFEEALDYITGHPDVWVTTGREIAEHYLATGYDASLADIAARNALALSSTDAKGA
;
A
#
# COMPACT_ATOMS: atom_id res chain seq x y z
N MET A 1 -19.12 -10.32 -19.37
CA MET A 1 -18.65 -9.75 -18.10
C MET A 1 -17.55 -10.65 -17.62
N LYS A 2 -16.36 -10.14 -17.31
CA LYS A 2 -15.35 -10.96 -16.64
C LYS A 2 -15.80 -11.12 -15.18
N ASP A 3 -16.14 -12.32 -14.76
CA ASP A 3 -16.57 -12.61 -13.40
C ASP A 3 -15.38 -12.67 -12.42
N ASP A 4 -14.16 -12.76 -12.95
CA ASP A 4 -12.87 -12.71 -12.24
C ASP A 4 -11.93 -11.78 -13.01
N PRO A 5 -11.31 -10.78 -12.35
CA PRO A 5 -10.31 -9.91 -12.98
C PRO A 5 -9.07 -10.67 -13.47
N GLY A 6 -8.86 -11.92 -13.02
CA GLY A 6 -7.74 -12.77 -13.43
C GLY A 6 -6.42 -12.44 -12.74
N TYR A 7 -6.41 -11.60 -11.70
CA TYR A 7 -5.19 -11.20 -11.01
C TYR A 7 -4.59 -12.34 -10.15
N CYS A 8 -5.41 -13.09 -9.41
CA CYS A 8 -4.93 -14.18 -8.56
C CYS A 8 -5.90 -15.36 -8.45
N GLY A 9 -7.14 -15.23 -8.93
CA GLY A 9 -8.20 -16.22 -8.73
C GLY A 9 -8.57 -16.39 -7.24
N HIS A 10 -9.51 -17.28 -6.97
CA HIS A 10 -9.89 -17.61 -5.59
C HIS A 10 -8.89 -18.58 -4.96
N TRP A 11 -8.12 -18.11 -3.99
CA TRP A 11 -7.14 -18.91 -3.25
C TRP A 11 -7.51 -18.98 -1.77
N PRO A 12 -8.26 -20.00 -1.31
CA PRO A 12 -8.69 -20.12 0.08
C PRO A 12 -7.50 -20.18 1.05
N TYR A 13 -7.62 -19.50 2.19
CA TYR A 13 -6.57 -19.43 3.21
C TYR A 13 -6.20 -20.81 3.80
N ARG A 14 -7.17 -21.73 3.90
CA ARG A 14 -6.98 -23.05 4.50
C ARG A 14 -5.93 -23.90 3.76
N ASN A 15 -4.95 -24.43 4.50
CA ASN A 15 -3.91 -25.31 4.01
C ASN A 15 -3.00 -24.70 2.92
N ARG A 16 -2.80 -23.40 2.92
CA ARG A 16 -1.78 -22.73 2.11
C ARG A 16 -0.37 -23.15 2.53
N PRO A 17 0.63 -23.07 1.64
CA PRO A 17 2.03 -23.11 2.02
C PRO A 17 2.33 -22.07 3.10
N LYS A 18 3.11 -22.45 4.10
CA LYS A 18 3.46 -21.55 5.20
C LYS A 18 4.41 -20.47 4.73
N ILE A 19 4.13 -19.23 5.12
CA ILE A 19 5.04 -18.10 5.01
C ILE A 19 5.86 -18.02 6.29
N THR A 20 7.16 -17.79 6.15
CA THR A 20 8.09 -17.59 7.27
C THR A 20 8.82 -16.29 7.07
N TRP A 21 8.82 -15.43 8.09
CA TRP A 21 9.52 -14.17 8.05
C TRP A 21 10.96 -14.28 8.59
N PRO A 22 11.84 -13.31 8.25
CA PRO A 22 13.21 -13.24 8.80
C PRO A 22 13.21 -13.32 10.33
N GLY A 23 14.20 -14.03 10.88
CA GLY A 23 14.33 -14.21 12.33
C GLY A 23 13.25 -15.08 12.99
N GLY A 24 12.38 -15.72 12.21
CA GLY A 24 11.24 -16.49 12.74
C GLY A 24 10.09 -15.62 13.23
N ALA A 25 10.02 -14.38 12.79
CA ALA A 25 8.94 -13.47 13.16
C ALA A 25 7.58 -14.02 12.72
N ARG A 26 6.56 -13.73 13.53
CA ARG A 26 5.16 -14.12 13.27
C ARG A 26 4.49 -13.14 12.35
N LEU A 27 4.81 -11.85 12.48
CA LEU A 27 4.16 -10.76 11.79
C LEU A 27 5.17 -9.82 11.18
N ALA A 28 5.00 -9.50 9.89
CA ALA A 28 5.68 -8.41 9.22
C ALA A 28 4.86 -7.14 9.40
N PHE A 29 5.43 -6.15 10.10
CA PHE A 29 4.77 -4.89 10.41
C PHE A 29 5.40 -3.74 9.64
N TRP A 30 4.57 -2.95 8.98
CA TRP A 30 5.01 -1.77 8.26
C TRP A 30 4.02 -0.61 8.33
N VAL A 31 4.53 0.59 8.21
CA VAL A 31 3.73 1.82 8.18
C VAL A 31 3.89 2.44 6.80
N ALA A 32 2.77 2.81 6.18
CA ALA A 32 2.73 3.40 4.85
C ALA A 32 2.27 4.88 4.90
N PRO A 33 3.18 5.84 5.10
CA PRO A 33 2.84 7.25 4.99
C PRO A 33 2.49 7.62 3.55
N ASN A 34 1.27 8.09 3.32
CA ASN A 34 0.89 8.73 2.07
C ASN A 34 1.30 10.21 2.15
N ILE A 35 2.25 10.59 1.32
CA ILE A 35 2.69 11.97 1.20
C ILE A 35 2.27 12.48 -0.18
N GLU A 36 1.22 13.30 -0.16
CA GLU A 36 0.46 13.64 -1.35
C GLU A 36 0.60 15.11 -1.71
N PHE A 37 0.52 15.39 -3.00
CA PHE A 37 0.38 16.75 -3.52
C PHE A 37 -0.93 16.88 -4.27
N TYR A 38 -1.75 17.85 -3.84
CA TYR A 38 -2.99 18.22 -4.50
C TYR A 38 -2.83 19.56 -5.21
N GLU A 39 -3.26 19.62 -6.46
CA GLU A 39 -3.26 20.86 -7.21
C GLU A 39 -4.33 21.81 -6.65
N LEU A 40 -4.03 23.12 -6.60
CA LEU A 40 -5.00 24.14 -6.24
C LEU A 40 -6.12 24.23 -7.28
N ASP A 41 -5.78 23.96 -8.52
CA ASP A 41 -6.67 24.00 -9.68
C ASP A 41 -6.57 22.69 -10.46
N PRO A 42 -7.08 21.58 -9.87
CA PRO A 42 -6.96 20.26 -10.47
C PRO A 42 -7.80 20.12 -11.73
N PRO A 43 -7.40 19.27 -12.68
CA PRO A 43 -8.21 18.99 -13.86
C PRO A 43 -9.57 18.41 -13.45
N LYS A 44 -10.62 18.76 -14.20
CA LYS A 44 -11.96 18.22 -13.99
C LYS A 44 -11.95 16.71 -14.16
N ASN A 45 -12.49 16.00 -13.17
CA ASN A 45 -12.67 14.54 -13.27
C ASN A 45 -14.17 14.21 -13.15
N PRO A 46 -14.83 13.86 -14.26
CA PRO A 46 -16.27 13.59 -14.27
C PRO A 46 -16.65 12.31 -13.49
N GLN A 47 -15.70 11.39 -13.24
CA GLN A 47 -15.98 10.14 -12.54
C GLN A 47 -15.92 10.29 -11.01
N ARG A 48 -15.41 11.42 -10.50
CA ARG A 48 -15.35 11.73 -9.08
C ARG A 48 -16.35 12.82 -8.65
N ALA A 49 -17.53 12.79 -9.23
CA ALA A 49 -18.60 13.76 -8.93
C ALA A 49 -19.07 13.76 -7.46
N ALA A 50 -18.74 12.72 -6.68
CA ALA A 50 -19.08 12.62 -5.26
C ALA A 50 -18.44 13.70 -4.36
N TRP A 51 -17.42 14.40 -4.85
CA TRP A 51 -16.76 15.50 -4.13
C TRP A 51 -16.65 16.72 -5.05
N PRO A 52 -17.73 17.47 -5.25
CA PRO A 52 -17.64 18.73 -5.99
C PRO A 52 -16.73 19.67 -5.20
N HIS A 53 -15.55 19.94 -5.73
CA HIS A 53 -14.67 20.95 -5.17
C HIS A 53 -14.99 22.30 -5.84
N PRO A 54 -15.19 23.36 -5.05
CA PRO A 54 -15.20 24.70 -5.61
C PRO A 54 -13.84 25.00 -6.26
N TYR A 55 -13.83 25.81 -7.29
CA TYR A 55 -12.63 26.34 -7.89
C TYR A 55 -12.35 27.75 -7.37
N PRO A 56 -11.11 28.04 -6.90
CA PRO A 56 -10.00 27.10 -6.66
C PRO A 56 -10.27 26.15 -5.50
N ALA A 57 -9.65 24.96 -5.52
CA ALA A 57 -9.84 23.90 -4.53
C ALA A 57 -9.05 24.14 -3.22
N VAL A 58 -9.21 25.32 -2.62
CA VAL A 58 -8.45 25.79 -1.45
C VAL A 58 -8.45 24.79 -0.28
N PRO A 59 -9.58 24.23 0.17
CA PRO A 59 -9.57 23.25 1.27
C PRO A 59 -8.81 21.99 0.92
N GLY A 60 -8.97 21.46 -0.31
CA GLY A 60 -8.27 20.27 -0.78
C GLY A 60 -6.76 20.45 -0.78
N TYR A 61 -6.29 21.57 -1.32
CA TYR A 61 -4.88 21.96 -1.31
C TYR A 61 -4.35 22.18 0.10
N SER A 62 -4.99 23.04 0.89
CA SER A 62 -4.45 23.51 2.17
C SER A 62 -4.36 22.43 3.25
N ILE A 63 -5.28 21.46 3.23
CA ILE A 63 -5.22 20.30 4.16
C ILE A 63 -3.96 19.46 3.87
N ARG A 64 -3.63 19.21 2.59
CA ARG A 64 -2.42 18.47 2.21
C ARG A 64 -1.17 19.30 2.49
N ASP A 65 -1.22 20.59 2.19
CA ASP A 65 -0.12 21.53 2.49
C ASP A 65 0.18 21.61 4.00
N TYR A 66 -0.83 21.52 4.88
CA TYR A 66 -0.63 21.35 6.32
C TYR A 66 0.17 20.08 6.62
N GLY A 67 -0.16 18.96 5.97
CA GLY A 67 0.61 17.72 6.08
C GLY A 67 2.06 17.92 5.68
N ASN A 68 2.28 18.55 4.53
CA ASN A 68 3.61 18.80 3.96
C ASN A 68 4.42 19.88 4.74
N ARG A 69 3.79 20.79 5.46
CA ARG A 69 4.47 21.80 6.30
C ARG A 69 4.77 21.31 7.71
N VAL A 70 3.83 20.62 8.33
CA VAL A 70 3.88 20.32 9.78
C VAL A 70 3.72 18.83 10.07
N GLY A 71 2.74 18.18 9.41
CA GLY A 71 2.32 16.83 9.74
C GLY A 71 3.41 15.79 9.53
N HIS A 72 4.16 15.85 8.41
CA HIS A 72 5.23 14.92 8.12
C HIS A 72 6.33 14.96 9.18
N MET A 73 6.69 16.14 9.69
CA MET A 73 7.72 16.27 10.74
C MET A 73 7.31 15.59 12.05
N ARG A 74 6.02 15.66 12.41
CA ARG A 74 5.49 14.95 13.58
C ARG A 74 5.53 13.44 13.36
N GLN A 75 5.10 12.99 12.19
CA GLN A 75 5.08 11.57 11.87
C GLN A 75 6.49 10.99 11.80
N MET A 76 7.43 11.69 11.16
CA MET A 76 8.83 11.26 11.10
C MET A 76 9.44 11.11 12.50
N LYS A 77 9.29 12.12 13.38
CA LYS A 77 9.78 12.05 14.76
C LYS A 77 9.18 10.89 15.53
N LEU A 78 7.90 10.57 15.28
CA LEU A 78 7.24 9.46 15.94
C LEU A 78 7.79 8.12 15.43
N LEU A 79 7.92 7.96 14.12
CA LEU A 79 8.47 6.73 13.54
C LEU A 79 9.94 6.53 13.92
N ASP A 80 10.75 7.61 13.94
CA ASP A 80 12.14 7.59 14.42
C ASP A 80 12.22 7.09 15.87
N LYS A 81 11.30 7.52 16.74
CA LYS A 81 11.25 7.10 18.15
C LYS A 81 11.12 5.60 18.32
N TYR A 82 10.40 4.94 17.43
CA TYR A 82 10.16 3.49 17.46
C TYR A 82 11.00 2.71 16.46
N GLY A 83 11.98 3.34 15.82
CA GLY A 83 12.87 2.69 14.85
C GLY A 83 12.14 2.18 13.59
N ILE A 84 11.01 2.78 13.26
CA ILE A 84 10.18 2.38 12.11
C ILE A 84 10.62 3.16 10.87
N ARG A 85 11.05 2.45 9.83
CA ARG A 85 11.24 3.02 8.50
C ARG A 85 9.89 3.06 7.78
N GLY A 86 9.48 4.24 7.32
CA GLY A 86 8.25 4.37 6.55
C GLY A 86 8.43 3.82 5.12
N SER A 87 7.37 3.21 4.59
CA SER A 87 7.24 2.96 3.15
C SER A 87 6.32 4.02 2.58
N ILE A 88 6.89 4.99 1.87
CA ILE A 88 6.15 6.17 1.44
C ILE A 88 5.41 5.92 0.14
N SER A 89 4.10 6.06 0.19
CA SER A 89 3.24 6.27 -0.98
C SER A 89 3.42 7.71 -1.43
N LEU A 90 4.23 7.93 -2.49
CA LEU A 90 4.68 9.26 -2.89
C LEU A 90 4.01 9.74 -4.18
N SER A 91 3.30 10.86 -4.12
CA SER A 91 3.02 11.63 -5.35
C SER A 91 4.34 12.20 -5.89
N ALA A 92 4.74 11.83 -7.11
CA ALA A 92 6.03 12.20 -7.69
C ALA A 92 6.26 13.73 -7.77
N ALA A 93 5.20 14.51 -7.84
CA ALA A 93 5.24 15.97 -7.80
C ALA A 93 5.94 16.54 -6.56
N LEU A 94 5.96 15.80 -5.43
CA LEU A 94 6.70 16.21 -4.24
C LEU A 94 8.20 16.30 -4.44
N CYS A 95 8.76 15.51 -5.36
CA CYS A 95 10.18 15.61 -5.71
C CYS A 95 10.56 17.00 -6.24
N THR A 96 9.57 17.73 -6.81
CA THR A 96 9.76 19.09 -7.33
C THR A 96 9.26 20.17 -6.37
N HIS A 97 8.08 19.95 -5.77
CA HIS A 97 7.43 20.96 -4.93
C HIS A 97 7.98 21.00 -3.50
N HIS A 98 8.38 19.84 -2.96
CA HIS A 98 8.88 19.69 -1.58
C HIS A 98 10.07 18.72 -1.52
N PRO A 99 11.19 19.01 -2.25
CA PRO A 99 12.35 18.13 -2.30
C PRO A 99 12.98 17.88 -0.92
N GLU A 100 12.83 18.82 0.00
CA GLU A 100 13.31 18.71 1.38
C GLU A 100 12.63 17.56 2.15
N ILE A 101 11.33 17.30 1.91
CA ILE A 101 10.62 16.17 2.53
C ILE A 101 11.19 14.86 2.01
N VAL A 102 11.38 14.77 0.69
CA VAL A 102 11.94 13.58 0.05
C VAL A 102 13.36 13.30 0.55
N ALA A 103 14.19 14.36 0.68
CA ALA A 103 15.55 14.24 1.21
C ALA A 103 15.57 13.72 2.65
N LEU A 104 14.74 14.27 3.54
CA LEU A 104 14.62 13.83 4.94
C LEU A 104 14.20 12.37 5.09
N CYS A 105 13.31 11.89 4.21
CA CYS A 105 12.91 10.49 4.21
C CYS A 105 14.02 9.58 3.66
N LYS A 106 14.73 10.02 2.61
CA LYS A 106 15.88 9.33 2.05
C LYS A 106 17.01 9.17 3.08
N GLU A 107 17.32 10.20 3.87
CA GLU A 107 18.32 10.17 4.95
C GLU A 107 18.01 9.10 6.01
N ARG A 108 16.74 8.70 6.15
CA ARG A 108 16.26 7.67 7.07
C ARG A 108 16.19 6.27 6.47
N ASP A 109 16.66 6.11 5.23
CA ASP A 109 16.55 4.88 4.47
C ASP A 109 15.08 4.37 4.38
N TRP A 110 14.14 5.30 4.26
CA TRP A 110 12.75 4.97 4.05
C TRP A 110 12.52 4.49 2.62
N GLU A 111 11.59 3.58 2.43
CA GLU A 111 11.16 3.16 1.12
C GLU A 111 10.29 4.22 0.46
N PHE A 112 10.36 4.27 -0.89
CA PHE A 112 9.43 5.04 -1.71
C PHE A 112 8.78 4.10 -2.73
N PHE A 113 7.45 4.11 -2.76
CA PHE A 113 6.68 3.50 -3.82
C PHE A 113 5.79 4.53 -4.50
N THR A 114 5.41 4.29 -5.76
CA THR A 114 4.74 5.31 -6.56
C THR A 114 3.25 5.43 -6.21
N HIS A 115 2.78 6.68 -6.14
CA HIS A 115 1.37 7.05 -5.99
C HIS A 115 0.97 8.04 -7.09
N GLY A 116 1.39 7.76 -8.32
CA GLY A 116 1.19 8.65 -9.45
C GLY A 116 1.99 9.94 -9.38
N ILE A 117 1.67 10.88 -10.28
CA ILE A 117 2.37 12.18 -10.36
C ILE A 117 1.74 13.16 -9.36
N TYR A 118 0.44 13.40 -9.49
CA TYR A 118 -0.39 14.19 -8.58
C TYR A 118 -1.56 13.33 -8.09
N ASN A 119 -1.94 13.44 -6.83
CA ASN A 119 -3.09 12.68 -6.32
C ASN A 119 -4.45 13.21 -6.81
N THR A 120 -4.43 14.19 -7.69
CA THR A 120 -5.59 14.77 -8.38
C THR A 120 -5.74 14.29 -9.83
N ARG A 121 -4.78 13.48 -10.33
CA ARG A 121 -4.76 12.96 -11.70
C ARG A 121 -4.89 11.44 -11.67
N TYR A 122 -5.97 10.95 -12.27
CA TYR A 122 -6.34 9.54 -12.25
C TYR A 122 -6.18 8.90 -13.63
N THR A 123 -6.08 7.57 -13.68
CA THR A 123 -5.92 6.80 -14.92
C THR A 123 -7.19 6.72 -15.78
N TYR A 124 -8.34 7.13 -15.23
CA TYR A 124 -9.61 7.07 -15.94
C TYR A 124 -9.58 7.83 -17.27
N GLY A 125 -9.92 7.11 -18.36
CA GLY A 125 -9.98 7.67 -19.70
C GLY A 125 -8.62 7.80 -20.41
N MET A 126 -7.54 7.38 -19.79
CA MET A 126 -6.24 7.27 -20.44
C MET A 126 -6.22 6.09 -21.41
N SER A 127 -5.53 6.24 -22.54
CA SER A 127 -5.10 5.10 -23.33
C SER A 127 -3.98 4.36 -22.63
N GLU A 128 -3.75 3.09 -22.97
CA GLU A 128 -2.63 2.31 -22.41
C GLU A 128 -1.27 3.02 -22.55
N ALA A 129 -1.03 3.66 -23.68
CA ALA A 129 0.20 4.41 -23.92
C ALA A 129 0.35 5.61 -22.97
N GLN A 130 -0.74 6.35 -22.73
CA GLN A 130 -0.74 7.49 -21.81
C GLN A 130 -0.54 7.04 -20.36
N GLU A 131 -1.18 5.94 -19.96
CA GLU A 131 -1.02 5.38 -18.62
C GLU A 131 0.41 4.87 -18.39
N ARG A 132 0.99 4.17 -19.38
CA ARG A 132 2.39 3.73 -19.36
C ARG A 132 3.35 4.91 -19.16
N GLU A 133 3.15 5.97 -19.92
CA GLU A 133 3.96 7.18 -19.82
C GLU A 133 3.85 7.83 -18.44
N ALA A 134 2.64 7.92 -17.89
CA ALA A 134 2.39 8.49 -16.55
C ALA A 134 3.03 7.65 -15.44
N ILE A 135 2.95 6.32 -15.52
CA ILE A 135 3.62 5.42 -14.56
C ILE A 135 5.14 5.56 -14.68
N LEU A 136 5.68 5.52 -15.90
CA LEU A 136 7.12 5.65 -16.14
C LEU A 136 7.66 6.99 -15.63
N ASP A 137 6.99 8.12 -15.94
CA ASP A 137 7.40 9.45 -15.48
C ASP A 137 7.39 9.53 -13.94
N SER A 138 6.39 8.95 -13.29
CA SER A 138 6.35 8.87 -11.83
C SER A 138 7.53 8.08 -11.27
N MET A 139 7.82 6.88 -11.82
CA MET A 139 8.92 6.03 -11.38
C MET A 139 10.28 6.72 -11.60
N ASP A 140 10.51 7.26 -12.78
CA ASP A 140 11.78 7.92 -13.16
C ASP A 140 12.01 9.20 -12.34
N THR A 141 10.95 9.95 -12.04
CA THR A 141 11.04 11.16 -11.22
C THR A 141 11.45 10.82 -9.78
N ILE A 142 10.83 9.80 -9.19
CA ILE A 142 11.21 9.32 -7.86
C ILE A 142 12.64 8.77 -7.88
N GLU A 143 12.98 7.93 -8.85
CA GLU A 143 14.33 7.35 -8.97
C GLU A 143 15.41 8.43 -9.06
N ARG A 144 15.21 9.47 -9.87
CA ARG A 144 16.15 10.61 -9.95
C ARG A 144 16.33 11.32 -8.61
N ALA A 145 15.26 11.46 -7.82
CA ALA A 145 15.31 12.16 -6.54
C ALA A 145 15.97 11.32 -5.44
N VAL A 146 15.65 10.02 -5.36
CA VAL A 146 16.08 9.18 -4.24
C VAL A 146 17.24 8.24 -4.58
N GLY A 147 17.54 8.00 -5.87
CA GLY A 147 18.62 7.13 -6.34
C GLY A 147 18.24 5.64 -6.35
N ARG A 148 16.96 5.31 -6.16
CA ARG A 148 16.45 3.94 -6.19
C ARG A 148 15.10 3.91 -6.89
N ARG A 149 14.92 3.00 -7.84
CA ARG A 149 13.66 2.83 -8.56
C ARG A 149 12.56 2.31 -7.63
N PRO A 150 11.35 2.89 -7.66
CA PRO A 150 10.20 2.37 -6.91
C PRO A 150 9.89 0.92 -7.30
N ALA A 151 9.65 0.07 -6.29
CA ALA A 151 9.27 -1.33 -6.51
C ALA A 151 7.78 -1.56 -6.33
N GLY A 152 7.09 -0.69 -5.59
CA GLY A 152 5.68 -0.79 -5.25
C GLY A 152 4.81 0.24 -5.94
N TYR A 153 3.53 -0.08 -6.03
CA TYR A 153 2.48 0.75 -6.61
C TYR A 153 1.26 0.83 -5.70
N LEU A 154 0.76 2.04 -5.53
CA LEU A 154 -0.59 2.33 -5.02
C LEU A 154 -1.21 3.36 -5.94
N ALA A 155 -2.36 3.03 -6.53
CA ALA A 155 -3.02 3.92 -7.48
C ALA A 155 -3.54 5.19 -6.79
N PRO A 156 -3.37 6.38 -7.39
CA PRO A 156 -3.99 7.60 -6.89
C PRO A 156 -5.50 7.41 -6.77
N ALA A 157 -6.03 7.65 -5.56
CA ALA A 157 -7.44 7.41 -5.25
C ALA A 157 -7.94 6.01 -5.61
N LEU A 158 -7.06 5.01 -5.60
CA LEU A 158 -7.33 3.60 -5.97
C LEU A 158 -7.92 3.46 -7.39
N SER A 159 -7.49 4.35 -8.30
CA SER A 159 -7.96 4.36 -9.69
C SER A 159 -7.12 3.42 -10.55
N HIS A 160 -7.75 2.38 -11.07
CA HIS A 160 -7.15 1.40 -11.96
C HIS A 160 -7.80 1.40 -13.34
N SER A 161 -7.01 1.08 -14.36
CA SER A 161 -7.49 0.52 -15.61
C SER A 161 -7.31 -1.01 -15.61
N GLU A 162 -7.76 -1.69 -16.65
CA GLU A 162 -7.56 -3.15 -16.80
C GLU A 162 -6.09 -3.54 -16.98
N VAL A 163 -5.21 -2.59 -17.33
CA VAL A 163 -3.80 -2.82 -17.68
C VAL A 163 -2.81 -2.22 -16.68
N THR A 164 -3.27 -1.53 -15.65
CA THR A 164 -2.40 -0.82 -14.69
C THR A 164 -1.31 -1.72 -14.11
N LEU A 165 -1.68 -2.89 -13.59
CA LEU A 165 -0.73 -3.81 -12.95
C LEU A 165 0.22 -4.44 -13.96
N ASP A 166 -0.27 -4.75 -15.17
CA ASP A 166 0.56 -5.23 -16.27
C ASP A 166 1.65 -4.22 -16.61
N LEU A 167 1.26 -2.96 -16.81
CA LEU A 167 2.15 -1.87 -17.15
C LEU A 167 3.21 -1.64 -16.08
N PHE A 168 2.80 -1.65 -14.81
CA PHE A 168 3.73 -1.44 -13.71
C PHE A 168 4.74 -2.58 -13.59
N ALA A 169 4.30 -3.84 -13.73
CA ALA A 169 5.18 -5.01 -13.74
C ALA A 169 6.16 -5.00 -14.92
N GLU A 170 5.70 -4.64 -16.13
CA GLU A 170 6.55 -4.49 -17.33
C GLU A 170 7.62 -3.41 -17.17
N LEU A 171 7.35 -2.37 -16.38
CA LEU A 171 8.29 -1.29 -16.06
C LEU A 171 9.25 -1.64 -14.91
N GLY A 172 9.20 -2.89 -14.41
CA GLY A 172 10.10 -3.40 -13.37
C GLY A 172 9.56 -3.28 -11.96
N GLY A 173 8.27 -3.04 -11.79
CA GLY A 173 7.60 -3.11 -10.49
C GLY A 173 7.57 -4.52 -9.93
N LEU A 174 7.56 -4.67 -8.61
CA LEU A 174 7.56 -5.96 -7.92
C LEU A 174 6.25 -6.24 -7.20
N TYR A 175 5.54 -5.21 -6.76
CA TYR A 175 4.32 -5.39 -5.97
C TYR A 175 3.31 -4.25 -6.12
N THR A 176 2.06 -4.58 -5.80
CA THR A 176 0.98 -3.61 -5.66
C THR A 176 0.40 -3.64 -4.24
N CYS A 177 -0.13 -2.50 -3.80
CA CYS A 177 -0.90 -2.34 -2.56
C CYS A 177 -2.41 -2.17 -2.82
N ASP A 178 -2.88 -2.31 -4.05
CA ASP A 178 -4.25 -1.98 -4.44
C ASP A 178 -5.26 -3.13 -4.27
N LEU A 179 -4.78 -4.33 -3.95
CA LEU A 179 -5.63 -5.50 -3.74
C LEU A 179 -5.80 -5.75 -2.23
N PHE A 180 -6.95 -5.39 -1.69
CA PHE A 180 -7.26 -5.49 -0.24
C PHE A 180 -7.93 -6.83 0.08
N HIS A 181 -7.33 -7.95 -0.33
CA HIS A 181 -8.01 -9.23 -0.37
C HIS A 181 -7.38 -10.30 0.54
N ASP A 182 -6.29 -9.99 1.23
CA ASP A 182 -5.57 -10.99 2.03
C ASP A 182 -4.71 -10.34 3.13
N ASP A 183 -4.40 -11.11 4.17
CA ASP A 183 -3.48 -10.74 5.25
C ASP A 183 -2.07 -11.31 5.03
N GLN A 184 -1.85 -11.99 3.90
CA GLN A 184 -0.57 -12.51 3.44
C GLN A 184 -0.28 -12.01 2.03
N PRO A 185 0.99 -11.89 1.62
CA PRO A 185 1.28 -11.59 0.22
C PRO A 185 0.77 -12.70 -0.69
N THR A 186 0.23 -12.32 -1.83
CA THR A 186 -0.29 -13.25 -2.83
C THR A 186 0.36 -13.03 -4.18
N PRO A 187 0.53 -14.07 -5.02
CA PRO A 187 1.01 -13.88 -6.38
C PRO A 187 -0.07 -13.18 -7.20
N VAL A 188 0.35 -12.27 -8.06
CA VAL A 188 -0.53 -11.57 -9.01
C VAL A 188 -0.13 -11.93 -10.42
N THR A 189 -1.11 -12.36 -11.22
CA THR A 189 -0.91 -12.66 -12.63
C THR A 189 -0.83 -11.37 -13.43
N VAL A 190 0.27 -11.18 -14.14
CA VAL A 190 0.48 -10.08 -15.08
C VAL A 190 0.81 -10.63 -16.46
N ARG A 191 0.42 -9.90 -17.52
CA ARG A 191 0.47 -10.41 -18.91
C ARG A 191 1.89 -10.78 -19.39
N GLY A 192 2.92 -10.12 -18.87
CA GLY A 192 4.31 -10.40 -19.21
C GLY A 192 4.93 -11.58 -18.45
N GLY A 193 4.20 -12.21 -17.51
CA GLY A 193 4.67 -13.34 -16.72
C GLY A 193 5.78 -12.99 -15.71
N GLN A 194 5.98 -11.71 -15.41
CA GLN A 194 6.91 -11.28 -14.37
C GLN A 194 6.46 -11.78 -13.00
N ARG A 195 7.40 -12.04 -12.10
CA ARG A 195 7.10 -12.29 -10.69
C ARG A 195 6.57 -11.01 -10.07
N PHE A 196 5.31 -11.02 -9.68
CA PHE A 196 4.64 -9.84 -9.16
C PHE A 196 3.71 -10.25 -8.01
N ALA A 197 3.66 -9.44 -6.95
CA ALA A 197 2.91 -9.78 -5.76
C ALA A 197 1.94 -8.67 -5.35
N SER A 198 0.84 -9.05 -4.69
CA SER A 198 0.08 -8.14 -3.82
C SER A 198 0.70 -8.18 -2.43
N VAL A 199 1.03 -7.03 -1.88
CA VAL A 199 1.46 -6.87 -0.48
C VAL A 199 0.28 -6.29 0.31
N PRO A 200 -0.13 -6.93 1.42
CA PRO A 200 -1.25 -6.44 2.21
C PRO A 200 -1.09 -5.00 2.65
N TYR A 201 -2.08 -4.19 2.27
CA TYR A 201 -2.25 -2.79 2.63
C TYR A 201 -3.66 -2.65 3.18
N SER A 202 -3.81 -2.22 4.42
CA SER A 202 -5.12 -2.22 5.07
C SER A 202 -5.97 -1.03 4.63
N LEU A 203 -7.16 -1.30 4.12
CA LEU A 203 -8.16 -0.26 3.89
C LEU A 203 -8.83 0.14 5.22
N GLU A 204 -9.07 -0.82 6.11
CA GLU A 204 -9.75 -0.60 7.40
C GLU A 204 -8.90 0.24 8.37
N LEU A 205 -7.59 0.03 8.38
CA LEU A 205 -6.65 0.80 9.20
C LEU A 205 -6.15 2.08 8.52
N ASN A 206 -6.63 2.39 7.32
CA ASN A 206 -6.31 3.64 6.64
C ASN A 206 -6.94 4.81 7.40
N ASP A 207 -6.11 5.74 7.85
CA ASP A 207 -6.54 6.86 8.69
C ASP A 207 -7.54 7.81 7.99
N THR A 208 -7.49 7.93 6.67
CA THR A 208 -8.51 8.70 5.92
C THR A 208 -9.85 7.98 5.95
N ILE A 209 -9.87 6.65 5.75
CA ILE A 209 -11.09 5.87 5.87
C ILE A 209 -11.63 5.93 7.30
N ALA A 210 -10.78 5.72 8.29
CA ALA A 210 -11.18 5.76 9.70
C ALA A 210 -11.73 7.14 10.10
N PHE A 211 -10.98 8.21 9.88
CA PHE A 211 -11.36 9.52 10.39
C PHE A 211 -12.35 10.29 9.51
N VAL A 212 -12.23 10.17 8.19
CA VAL A 212 -13.02 10.99 7.26
C VAL A 212 -14.29 10.26 6.82
N VAL A 213 -14.18 8.99 6.47
CA VAL A 213 -15.33 8.21 6.00
C VAL A 213 -16.14 7.68 7.19
N ASN A 214 -15.50 6.91 8.07
CA ASN A 214 -16.16 6.19 9.14
C ASN A 214 -16.33 7.03 10.43
N LYS A 215 -15.76 8.24 10.48
CA LYS A 215 -15.86 9.18 11.62
C LYS A 215 -15.41 8.58 12.97
N ILE A 216 -14.40 7.69 12.91
CA ILE A 216 -13.85 7.02 14.09
C ILE A 216 -13.09 8.04 14.96
N GLU A 217 -13.30 8.00 16.26
CA GLU A 217 -12.55 8.82 17.21
C GLU A 217 -11.09 8.34 17.34
N PRO A 218 -10.13 9.24 17.62
CA PRO A 218 -8.71 8.91 17.69
C PRO A 218 -8.37 7.75 18.66
N ARG A 219 -8.98 7.71 19.83
CA ARG A 219 -8.75 6.62 20.79
C ARG A 219 -9.27 5.28 20.29
N ARG A 220 -10.45 5.29 19.63
CA ARG A 220 -10.98 4.07 19.02
C ARG A 220 -10.13 3.60 17.88
N TYR A 221 -9.59 4.50 17.06
CA TYR A 221 -8.64 4.15 15.99
C TYR A 221 -7.38 3.48 16.56
N GLY A 222 -6.78 4.05 17.61
CA GLY A 222 -5.65 3.40 18.29
C GLY A 222 -5.99 2.01 18.84
N GLN A 223 -7.23 1.81 19.35
CA GLN A 223 -7.68 0.50 19.79
C GLN A 223 -7.90 -0.47 18.62
N MET A 224 -8.46 -0.01 17.51
CA MET A 224 -8.61 -0.84 16.29
C MET A 224 -7.26 -1.35 15.78
N ILE A 225 -6.22 -0.52 15.83
CA ILE A 225 -4.87 -0.93 15.44
C ILE A 225 -4.38 -2.06 16.36
N LYS A 226 -4.58 -1.95 17.69
CA LYS A 226 -4.17 -2.98 18.65
C LYS A 226 -4.96 -4.27 18.48
N ASP A 227 -6.28 -4.17 18.31
CA ASP A 227 -7.15 -5.33 18.10
C ASP A 227 -6.77 -6.10 16.82
N ALA A 228 -6.47 -5.38 15.74
CA ALA A 228 -6.00 -5.97 14.49
C ALA A 228 -4.62 -6.63 14.65
N PHE A 229 -3.72 -5.97 15.37
CA PHE A 229 -2.40 -6.53 15.69
C PHE A 229 -2.53 -7.84 16.46
N ASP A 230 -3.33 -7.89 17.53
CA ASP A 230 -3.49 -9.08 18.38
C ASP A 230 -3.97 -10.27 17.56
N GLN A 231 -4.94 -10.06 16.67
CA GLN A 231 -5.47 -11.11 15.81
C GLN A 231 -4.42 -11.62 14.82
N LEU A 232 -3.79 -10.71 14.06
CA LEU A 232 -2.78 -11.09 13.07
C LEU A 232 -1.53 -11.70 13.70
N TYR A 233 -1.12 -11.22 14.88
CA TYR A 233 0.00 -11.77 15.62
C TYR A 233 -0.26 -13.19 16.13
N ALA A 234 -1.49 -13.46 16.58
CA ALA A 234 -1.89 -14.81 16.98
C ALA A 234 -1.89 -15.78 15.79
N GLU A 235 -2.49 -15.39 14.66
CA GLU A 235 -2.52 -16.18 13.42
C GLU A 235 -1.14 -16.39 12.82
N GLY A 236 -0.25 -15.42 12.96
CA GLY A 236 1.14 -15.47 12.52
C GLY A 236 1.95 -16.62 13.13
N SER A 237 1.46 -17.24 14.21
CA SER A 237 2.06 -18.47 14.78
C SER A 237 1.89 -19.69 13.87
N GLU A 238 0.87 -19.70 13.01
CA GLU A 238 0.60 -20.78 12.07
C GLU A 238 1.30 -20.53 10.73
N SER A 239 1.18 -19.30 10.22
CA SER A 239 1.81 -18.86 8.97
C SER A 239 1.95 -17.33 9.00
N GLY A 240 3.14 -16.82 8.69
CA GLY A 240 3.45 -15.39 8.81
C GLY A 240 2.41 -14.48 8.16
N THR A 241 1.93 -13.51 8.92
CA THR A 241 0.96 -12.49 8.50
C THR A 241 1.64 -11.16 8.22
N VAL A 242 0.92 -10.22 7.59
CA VAL A 242 1.36 -8.85 7.33
C VAL A 242 0.37 -7.86 7.93
N MET A 243 0.87 -6.86 8.62
CA MET A 243 0.07 -5.74 9.09
C MET A 243 0.61 -4.43 8.54
N CYS A 244 -0.24 -3.69 7.83
CA CYS A 244 0.04 -2.33 7.36
C CYS A 244 -0.80 -1.32 8.12
N ILE A 245 -0.20 -0.20 8.49
CA ILE A 245 -0.95 1.00 8.92
C ILE A 245 -0.74 2.09 7.86
N PRO A 246 -1.69 2.27 6.93
CA PRO A 246 -1.67 3.39 5.99
C PRO A 246 -2.03 4.68 6.71
N THR A 247 -1.20 5.69 6.53
CA THR A 247 -1.39 6.99 7.19
C THR A 247 -1.25 8.12 6.18
N HIS A 248 -1.89 9.24 6.47
CA HIS A 248 -1.70 10.49 5.73
C HIS A 248 -1.13 11.53 6.68
N ASN A 249 -0.07 12.20 6.25
CA ASN A 249 0.62 13.21 7.07
C ASN A 249 -0.29 14.38 7.48
N TYR A 250 -1.42 14.57 6.82
CA TYR A 250 -2.44 15.57 7.13
C TYR A 250 -3.63 15.02 7.93
N GLN A 251 -3.68 13.71 8.19
CA GLN A 251 -4.74 13.05 8.97
C GLN A 251 -4.23 12.61 10.33
N VAL A 252 -3.46 11.53 10.39
CA VAL A 252 -2.99 10.97 11.66
C VAL A 252 -2.12 11.97 12.42
N SER A 253 -1.38 12.84 11.72
CA SER A 253 -0.45 13.80 12.32
C SER A 253 -1.12 15.08 12.87
N CYS A 254 -2.44 15.17 12.87
CA CYS A 254 -3.15 16.20 13.62
C CYS A 254 -2.87 16.05 15.13
N PRO A 255 -2.62 17.14 15.90
CA PRO A 255 -2.18 17.07 17.28
C PRO A 255 -3.02 16.17 18.20
N HIS A 256 -4.34 16.23 18.04
CA HIS A 256 -5.29 15.48 18.87
C HIS A 256 -5.35 13.98 18.55
N ARG A 257 -4.71 13.53 17.45
CA ARG A 257 -4.68 12.12 17.00
C ARG A 257 -3.38 11.42 17.34
N MET A 258 -2.29 12.18 17.44
CA MET A 258 -0.94 11.64 17.57
C MET A 258 -0.76 10.70 18.77
N ARG A 259 -1.37 11.06 19.93
CA ARG A 259 -1.21 10.25 21.14
C ARG A 259 -1.77 8.83 20.99
N ALA A 260 -2.95 8.69 20.41
CA ALA A 260 -3.57 7.37 20.21
C ALA A 260 -2.78 6.52 19.21
N PHE A 261 -2.22 7.15 18.18
CA PHE A 261 -1.35 6.48 17.22
C PHE A 261 -0.03 6.06 17.86
N GLU A 262 0.60 6.93 18.66
CA GLU A 262 1.81 6.62 19.41
C GLU A 262 1.62 5.43 20.36
N GLU A 263 0.53 5.41 21.14
CA GLU A 263 0.21 4.32 22.05
C GLU A 263 -0.01 2.97 21.31
N ALA A 264 -0.46 3.01 20.06
CA ALA A 264 -0.58 1.81 19.22
C ALA A 264 0.78 1.34 18.69
N LEU A 265 1.67 2.26 18.26
CA LEU A 265 3.03 1.91 17.84
C LEU A 265 3.87 1.34 18.98
N ASP A 266 3.77 1.95 20.17
CA ASP A 266 4.42 1.47 21.38
C ASP A 266 4.00 0.03 21.72
N TYR A 267 2.70 -0.23 21.62
CA TYR A 267 2.14 -1.57 21.85
C TYR A 267 2.72 -2.60 20.88
N ILE A 268 2.70 -2.31 19.57
CA ILE A 268 3.16 -3.24 18.54
C ILE A 268 4.66 -3.51 18.67
N THR A 269 5.47 -2.45 18.80
CA THR A 269 6.92 -2.57 18.85
C THR A 269 7.45 -3.13 20.16
N GLY A 270 6.62 -3.18 21.21
CA GLY A 270 6.91 -3.83 22.48
C GLY A 270 6.78 -5.36 22.45
N HIS A 271 6.20 -5.95 21.38
CA HIS A 271 6.05 -7.40 21.25
C HIS A 271 7.29 -8.04 20.59
N PRO A 272 7.70 -9.26 21.03
CA PRO A 272 8.71 -10.03 20.34
C PRO A 272 8.17 -10.57 19.01
N ASP A 273 9.03 -11.15 18.19
CA ASP A 273 8.66 -11.84 16.95
C ASP A 273 7.86 -10.96 15.94
N VAL A 274 8.04 -9.64 16.01
CA VAL A 274 7.53 -8.66 15.04
C VAL A 274 8.69 -8.21 14.16
N TRP A 275 8.57 -8.45 12.85
CA TRP A 275 9.51 -7.93 11.88
C TRP A 275 9.07 -6.53 11.43
N VAL A 276 9.63 -5.50 12.07
CA VAL A 276 9.42 -4.11 11.67
C VAL A 276 10.19 -3.85 10.38
N THR A 277 9.49 -3.60 9.27
CA THR A 277 10.05 -3.67 7.92
C THR A 277 9.40 -2.67 6.96
N THR A 278 9.62 -2.82 5.66
CA THR A 278 9.04 -2.03 4.59
C THR A 278 8.25 -2.91 3.62
N GLY A 279 7.35 -2.28 2.83
CA GLY A 279 6.58 -3.00 1.81
C GLY A 279 7.47 -3.70 0.80
N ARG A 280 8.57 -3.06 0.39
CA ARG A 280 9.58 -3.65 -0.52
C ARG A 280 10.23 -4.89 0.07
N GLU A 281 10.68 -4.83 1.31
CA GLU A 281 11.35 -5.97 1.95
C GLU A 281 10.40 -7.16 2.10
N ILE A 282 9.12 -6.90 2.40
CA ILE A 282 8.08 -7.95 2.39
C ILE A 282 7.94 -8.56 1.00
N ALA A 283 7.82 -7.73 -0.03
CA ALA A 283 7.68 -8.19 -1.40
C ALA A 283 8.91 -9.00 -1.86
N GLU A 284 10.11 -8.47 -1.67
CA GLU A 284 11.37 -9.13 -2.05
C GLU A 284 11.52 -10.49 -1.32
N HIS A 285 11.24 -10.52 -0.02
CA HIS A 285 11.28 -11.77 0.75
C HIS A 285 10.26 -12.79 0.24
N TYR A 286 9.01 -12.39 0.06
CA TYR A 286 7.96 -13.28 -0.43
C TYR A 286 8.25 -13.80 -1.85
N LEU A 287 8.68 -12.93 -2.76
CA LEU A 287 9.06 -13.33 -4.11
C LEU A 287 10.22 -14.35 -4.12
N ALA A 288 11.13 -14.25 -3.16
CA ALA A 288 12.26 -15.16 -3.05
C ALA A 288 11.91 -16.51 -2.39
N THR A 289 10.99 -16.53 -1.42
CA THR A 289 10.80 -17.69 -0.52
C THR A 289 9.43 -18.35 -0.61
N GLY A 290 8.36 -17.60 -0.91
CA GLY A 290 6.97 -18.08 -0.85
C GLY A 290 6.26 -18.15 -2.19
N TYR A 291 6.66 -17.35 -3.16
CA TYR A 291 5.96 -17.15 -4.42
C TYR A 291 5.72 -18.43 -5.23
N ASP A 292 6.77 -19.23 -5.43
CA ASP A 292 6.66 -20.44 -6.25
C ASP A 292 5.81 -21.52 -5.59
N ALA A 293 5.90 -21.66 -4.26
CA ALA A 293 5.06 -22.56 -3.50
C ALA A 293 3.58 -22.14 -3.57
N SER A 294 3.30 -20.83 -3.52
CA SER A 294 1.95 -20.29 -3.68
C SER A 294 1.38 -20.60 -5.07
N LEU A 295 2.15 -20.38 -6.13
CA LEU A 295 1.72 -20.69 -7.50
C LEU A 295 1.46 -22.19 -7.69
N ALA A 296 2.30 -23.05 -7.14
CA ALA A 296 2.12 -24.50 -7.23
C ALA A 296 0.83 -24.95 -6.51
N ASP A 297 0.55 -24.41 -5.33
CA ASP A 297 -0.68 -24.71 -4.58
C ASP A 297 -1.93 -24.23 -5.32
N ILE A 298 -1.91 -23.02 -5.86
CA ILE A 298 -3.02 -22.49 -6.70
C ILE A 298 -3.28 -23.38 -7.91
N ALA A 299 -2.23 -23.78 -8.63
CA ALA A 299 -2.35 -24.64 -9.80
C ALA A 299 -2.93 -26.03 -9.43
N ALA A 300 -2.47 -26.63 -8.32
CA ALA A 300 -2.97 -27.91 -7.84
C ALA A 300 -4.46 -27.84 -7.46
N ARG A 301 -4.89 -26.78 -6.78
CA ARG A 301 -6.31 -26.59 -6.42
C ARG A 301 -7.20 -26.39 -7.63
N ASN A 302 -6.75 -25.61 -8.63
CA ASN A 302 -7.48 -25.40 -9.87
C ASN A 302 -7.67 -26.72 -10.65
N ALA A 303 -6.65 -27.57 -10.71
CA ALA A 303 -6.73 -28.89 -11.34
C ALA A 303 -7.76 -29.81 -10.66
N LEU A 304 -7.79 -29.82 -9.31
CA LEU A 304 -8.78 -30.57 -8.54
C LEU A 304 -10.21 -30.06 -8.75
N ALA A 305 -10.41 -28.76 -8.84
CA ALA A 305 -11.73 -28.16 -9.09
C ALA A 305 -12.28 -28.56 -10.47
N LEU A 306 -11.45 -28.53 -11.51
CA LEU A 306 -11.84 -28.95 -12.85
C LEU A 306 -12.22 -30.45 -12.89
N SER A 307 -11.43 -31.34 -12.30
CA SER A 307 -11.72 -32.78 -12.26
C SER A 307 -13.01 -33.13 -11.52
N SER A 308 -13.38 -32.34 -10.50
CA SER A 308 -14.62 -32.52 -9.74
C SER A 308 -15.86 -32.06 -10.49
N THR A 309 -15.72 -31.15 -11.44
CA THR A 309 -16.82 -30.62 -12.27
C THR A 309 -17.14 -31.62 -13.39
N ASP A 310 -16.13 -32.22 -13.99
CA ASP A 310 -16.30 -33.24 -15.04
C ASP A 310 -16.94 -34.51 -14.50
N ALA A 311 -16.65 -34.91 -13.25
CA ALA A 311 -17.24 -36.05 -12.58
C ALA A 311 -18.72 -35.89 -12.18
N LYS A 312 -19.23 -34.65 -12.14
CA LYS A 312 -20.65 -34.34 -11.83
C LYS A 312 -21.50 -34.13 -13.10
N GLY A 313 -20.87 -34.02 -14.26
CA GLY A 313 -21.51 -33.84 -15.57
C GLY A 313 -21.64 -35.15 -16.39
N ALA A 314 -21.11 -36.25 -15.88
CA ALA A 314 -21.24 -37.59 -16.46
C ALA A 314 -22.25 -38.43 -15.65
#